data_e36f4dfa43f7a0e4208227730991859c
#
_entry.id   e36f4dfa43f7a0e4208227730991859c
#
_cell.length_a   1.000
_cell.length_b   1.000
_cell.length_c   1.000
_cell.angle_alpha   90.00
_cell.angle_beta   90.00
_cell.angle_gamma   90.00
#
_symmetry.space_group_name_H-M   'P 1'
#
loop_
_entity.id
_entity.type
_entity.pdbx_description
1 polymer ?
#
loop_
_entity_poly.entity_id
_entity_poly.type
_entity_poly.pdbx_seq_one_letter_code
_entity_poly.pdbx_strand_id
1 'polypeptide(L)'
;MLSTDDRLRRLLRSRSLHPYRFNARCEIGPFVVANVCPERSLVVELQAQTAERQHQEQRTAFLAGLGYTVLRICPRELQRQPGKALRRVQAALQPAGR
;
A
#
# COMPACT_ATOMS: atom_id res chain seq x y z
N MET A 1 21.66 -4.40 -3.27
CA MET A 1 20.52 -4.27 -4.19
C MET A 1 19.22 -4.28 -3.40
N LEU A 2 18.32 -3.39 -3.72
CA LEU A 2 17.08 -3.29 -2.98
C LEU A 2 16.08 -4.34 -3.45
N SER A 3 15.37 -4.97 -2.50
CA SER A 3 14.25 -5.82 -2.83
C SER A 3 13.08 -4.96 -3.31
N THR A 4 12.07 -5.60 -3.88
CA THR A 4 10.88 -4.88 -4.32
C THR A 4 10.17 -4.25 -3.13
N ASP A 5 10.12 -4.96 -1.99
CA ASP A 5 9.54 -4.40 -0.78
C ASP A 5 10.29 -3.16 -0.30
N ASP A 6 11.61 -3.18 -0.39
CA ASP A 6 12.41 -2.02 0.00
C ASP A 6 12.14 -0.84 -0.93
N ARG A 7 11.96 -1.11 -2.22
CA ARG A 7 11.64 -0.06 -3.19
C ARG A 7 10.31 0.59 -2.87
N LEU A 8 9.31 -0.22 -2.52
CA LEU A 8 8.01 0.32 -2.16
C LEU A 8 8.11 1.17 -0.90
N ARG A 9 8.81 0.67 0.11
CA ARG A 9 8.98 1.41 1.35
C ARG A 9 9.67 2.75 1.11
N ARG A 10 10.68 2.75 0.25
CA ARG A 10 11.40 3.99 -0.09
C ARG A 10 10.47 4.97 -0.81
N LEU A 11 9.67 4.47 -1.75
CA LEU A 11 8.72 5.31 -2.46
C LEU A 11 7.74 5.97 -1.50
N LEU A 12 7.30 5.23 -0.48
CA LEU A 12 6.33 5.74 0.48
C LEU A 12 6.92 6.75 1.46
N ARG A 13 8.23 6.95 1.43
CA ARG A 13 8.90 8.00 2.21
C ARG A 13 9.10 9.27 1.40
N SER A 14 8.61 9.31 0.17
CA SER A 14 8.76 10.47 -0.70
C SER A 14 8.16 11.72 -0.05
N ARG A 15 8.85 12.85 -0.23
CA ARG A 15 8.34 14.13 0.24
C ARG A 15 7.01 14.49 -0.42
N SER A 16 6.77 13.96 -1.62
CA SER A 16 5.52 14.18 -2.32
C SER A 16 4.32 13.71 -1.54
N LEU A 17 4.52 12.82 -0.56
CA LEU A 17 3.43 12.27 0.23
C LEU A 17 3.24 12.99 1.55
N HIS A 18 4.12 13.93 1.89
CA HIS A 18 3.96 14.69 3.12
C HIS A 18 2.62 15.40 3.14
N PRO A 19 2.00 15.55 4.31
CA PRO A 19 2.52 15.17 5.63
C PRO A 19 2.19 13.75 6.06
N TYR A 20 1.68 12.92 5.15
CA TYR A 20 1.25 11.58 5.51
C TYR A 20 2.42 10.64 5.70
N ARG A 21 2.30 9.77 6.69
CA ARG A 21 3.36 8.83 7.02
C ARG A 21 2.84 7.42 6.98
N PHE A 22 3.69 6.51 6.52
CA PHE A 22 3.36 5.10 6.45
C PHE A 22 4.16 4.33 7.48
N ASN A 23 3.46 3.57 8.32
CA ASN A 23 4.09 2.67 9.27
C ASN A 23 4.50 1.41 8.56
N ALA A 24 5.70 0.92 8.87
CA ALA A 24 6.26 -0.22 8.15
C ALA A 24 5.52 -1.52 8.45
N ARG A 25 5.03 -1.67 9.67
CA ARG A 25 4.36 -2.90 10.09
C ARG A 25 3.30 -2.57 11.13
N CYS A 26 2.09 -3.08 10.90
CA CYS A 26 1.00 -2.92 11.84
C CYS A 26 0.25 -4.23 11.98
N GLU A 27 -0.11 -4.55 13.21
CA GLU A 27 -0.99 -5.70 13.43
C GLU A 27 -2.43 -5.23 13.35
N ILE A 28 -3.17 -5.80 12.41
CA ILE A 28 -4.58 -5.47 12.21
C ILE A 28 -5.35 -6.79 12.19
N GLY A 29 -6.09 -7.06 13.28
CA GLY A 29 -6.74 -8.35 13.44
C GLY A 29 -5.70 -9.45 13.42
N PRO A 30 -5.92 -10.52 12.65
CA PRO A 30 -4.96 -11.63 12.60
C PRO A 30 -3.78 -11.38 11.65
N PHE A 31 -3.72 -10.20 11.04
CA PHE A 31 -2.72 -9.95 10.00
C PHE A 31 -1.66 -8.97 10.44
N VAL A 32 -0.44 -9.20 9.96
CA VAL A 32 0.63 -8.19 10.01
C VAL A 32 0.63 -7.51 8.64
N VAL A 33 0.40 -6.21 8.64
CA VAL A 33 0.22 -5.45 7.41
C VAL A 33 1.35 -4.44 7.28
N ALA A 34 1.97 -4.41 6.12
CA ALA A 34 3.04 -3.46 5.86
C ALA A 34 2.45 -2.19 5.25
N ASN A 35 3.14 -1.08 5.50
CA ASN A 35 2.88 0.19 4.83
C ASN A 35 1.46 0.71 5.04
N VAL A 36 1.17 1.04 6.28
CA VAL A 36 -0.15 1.54 6.67
C VAL A 36 -0.04 3.03 7.00
N CYS A 37 -0.92 3.82 6.41
CA CYS A 37 -1.10 5.22 6.77
C CYS A 37 -2.37 5.30 7.62
N PRO A 38 -2.24 5.34 8.96
CA PRO A 38 -3.43 5.31 9.82
C PRO A 38 -4.33 6.52 9.64
N GLU A 39 -3.72 7.65 9.37
CA GLU A 39 -4.42 8.91 9.24
C GLU A 39 -5.44 8.88 8.11
N ARG A 40 -5.15 8.12 7.07
CA ARG A 40 -6.04 8.00 5.92
C ARG A 40 -6.64 6.61 5.79
N SER A 41 -6.37 5.73 6.74
CA SER A 41 -6.82 4.34 6.70
C SER A 41 -6.47 3.69 5.36
N LEU A 42 -5.24 3.89 4.94
CA LEU A 42 -4.74 3.41 3.66
C LEU A 42 -3.65 2.37 3.88
N VAL A 43 -3.77 1.25 3.20
CA VAL A 43 -2.76 0.21 3.17
C VAL A 43 -2.22 0.13 1.75
N VAL A 44 -0.89 0.14 1.59
CA VAL A 44 -0.26 0.00 0.28
C VAL A 44 0.60 -1.24 0.29
N GLU A 45 0.29 -2.17 -0.60
CA GLU A 45 0.98 -3.46 -0.66
C GLU A 45 1.37 -3.78 -2.09
N LEU A 46 2.35 -4.68 -2.23
CA LEU A 46 2.68 -5.23 -3.54
C LEU A 46 1.62 -6.25 -3.92
N GLN A 47 1.28 -6.27 -5.22
CA GLN A 47 0.39 -7.28 -5.77
C GLN A 47 1.04 -8.64 -5.65
N ALA A 48 0.31 -9.62 -5.09
CA ALA A 48 0.83 -10.97 -4.95
C ALA A 48 0.88 -11.68 -6.30
N GLN A 49 1.82 -12.59 -6.39
CA GLN A 49 1.87 -13.49 -7.53
C GLN A 49 0.73 -14.51 -7.43
N THR A 50 0.55 -15.28 -8.47
CA THR A 50 -0.64 -16.09 -8.66
C THR A 50 -1.05 -16.96 -7.48
N ALA A 51 -0.08 -17.67 -6.89
CA ALA A 51 -0.40 -18.66 -5.87
C ALA A 51 -0.99 -18.06 -4.60
N GLU A 52 -0.64 -16.82 -4.31
CA GLU A 52 -1.07 -16.19 -3.05
C GLU A 52 -2.19 -15.19 -3.26
N ARG A 53 -2.68 -15.07 -4.48
CA ARG A 53 -3.67 -14.06 -4.80
C ARG A 53 -4.96 -14.24 -4.00
N GLN A 54 -5.38 -15.48 -3.83
CA GLN A 54 -6.61 -15.76 -3.10
C GLN A 54 -6.51 -15.34 -1.64
N HIS A 55 -5.39 -15.67 -0.99
CA HIS A 55 -5.16 -15.21 0.38
C HIS A 55 -5.15 -13.70 0.46
N GLN A 56 -4.56 -13.07 -0.54
CA GLN A 56 -4.49 -11.63 -0.58
C GLN A 56 -5.88 -11.01 -0.72
N GLU A 57 -6.75 -11.62 -1.52
CA GLU A 57 -8.10 -11.13 -1.67
C GLU A 57 -8.89 -11.23 -0.37
N GLN A 58 -8.71 -12.34 0.35
CA GLN A 58 -9.36 -12.52 1.64
C GLN A 58 -8.89 -11.47 2.64
N ARG A 59 -7.60 -11.18 2.66
CA ARG A 59 -7.05 -10.18 3.53
C ARG A 59 -7.59 -8.79 3.16
N THR A 60 -7.67 -8.50 1.87
CA THR A 60 -8.22 -7.24 1.40
C THR A 60 -9.66 -7.06 1.87
N ALA A 61 -10.47 -8.11 1.75
CA ALA A 61 -11.87 -8.04 2.18
C ALA A 61 -11.98 -7.77 3.67
N PHE A 62 -11.13 -8.43 4.47
CA PHE A 62 -11.12 -8.21 5.90
C PHE A 62 -10.78 -6.75 6.24
N LEU A 63 -9.72 -6.24 5.62
CA LEU A 63 -9.27 -4.87 5.89
C LEU A 63 -10.31 -3.85 5.42
N ALA A 64 -10.92 -4.11 4.26
CA ALA A 64 -11.97 -3.23 3.75
C ALA A 64 -13.15 -3.19 4.70
N GLY A 65 -13.50 -4.33 5.30
CA GLY A 65 -14.57 -4.41 6.26
C GLY A 65 -14.31 -3.59 7.51
N LEU A 66 -13.03 -3.33 7.82
CA LEU A 66 -12.65 -2.48 8.95
C LEU A 66 -12.50 -1.01 8.56
N GLY A 67 -12.76 -0.67 7.31
CA GLY A 67 -12.69 0.71 6.87
C GLY A 67 -11.39 1.11 6.18
N TYR A 68 -10.50 0.16 5.94
CA TYR A 68 -9.26 0.46 5.24
C TYR A 68 -9.45 0.40 3.74
N THR A 69 -8.77 1.29 3.04
CA THR A 69 -8.59 1.19 1.60
C THR A 69 -7.28 0.45 1.35
N VAL A 70 -7.31 -0.54 0.48
CA VAL A 70 -6.10 -1.31 0.17
C VAL A 70 -5.72 -1.04 -1.28
N LEU A 71 -4.55 -0.46 -1.46
CA LEU A 71 -3.99 -0.16 -2.78
C LEU A 71 -2.89 -1.17 -3.07
N ARG A 72 -3.01 -1.88 -4.17
CA ARG A 72 -2.00 -2.85 -4.59
C ARG A 72 -1.19 -2.30 -5.74
N ILE A 73 0.12 -2.43 -5.62
CA ILE A 73 1.07 -1.96 -6.63
C ILE A 73 1.71 -3.19 -7.25
N CYS A 74 1.64 -3.30 -8.57
CA CYS A 74 2.31 -4.39 -9.27
C CYS A 74 3.82 -4.17 -9.17
N PRO A 75 4.59 -5.23 -8.82
CA PRO A 75 6.04 -5.08 -8.74
C PRO A 75 6.66 -4.52 -10.03
N ARG A 76 6.13 -4.92 -11.18
CA ARG A 76 6.63 -4.43 -12.45
C ARG A 76 6.37 -2.93 -12.61
N GLU A 77 5.19 -2.48 -12.21
CA GLU A 77 4.86 -1.07 -12.24
C GLU A 77 5.83 -0.27 -11.38
N LEU A 78 6.10 -0.78 -10.18
CA LEU A 78 7.02 -0.12 -9.27
C LEU A 78 8.42 0.01 -9.85
N GLN A 79 8.89 -1.04 -10.54
CA GLN A 79 10.20 -1.04 -11.14
C GLN A 79 10.29 -0.14 -12.37
N ARG A 80 9.28 -0.21 -13.23
CA ARG A 80 9.35 0.45 -14.53
C ARG A 80 8.74 1.84 -14.55
N GLN A 81 7.75 2.08 -13.69
CA GLN A 81 7.02 3.33 -13.69
C GLN A 81 6.79 3.81 -12.25
N PRO A 82 7.88 4.05 -11.49
CA PRO A 82 7.71 4.46 -10.09
C PRO A 82 6.94 5.76 -9.94
N GLY A 83 7.05 6.66 -10.91
CA GLY A 83 6.27 7.91 -10.87
C GLY A 83 4.78 7.66 -10.94
N LYS A 84 4.37 6.69 -11.76
CA LYS A 84 2.98 6.33 -11.86
C LYS A 84 2.49 5.71 -10.55
N ALA A 85 3.29 4.84 -9.95
CA ALA A 85 2.94 4.24 -8.67
C ALA A 85 2.78 5.32 -7.62
N LEU A 86 3.69 6.29 -7.59
CA LEU A 86 3.61 7.38 -6.63
C LEU A 86 2.33 8.20 -6.81
N ARG A 87 1.96 8.49 -8.05
CA ARG A 87 0.74 9.25 -8.31
C ARG A 87 -0.51 8.49 -7.85
N ARG A 88 -0.50 7.15 -7.99
CA ARG A 88 -1.60 6.34 -7.50
C ARG A 88 -1.73 6.43 -5.98
N VAL A 89 -0.60 6.42 -5.28
CA VAL A 89 -0.61 6.57 -3.82
C VAL A 89 -1.12 7.97 -3.45
N GLN A 90 -0.64 8.99 -4.15
CA GLN A 90 -1.09 10.36 -3.90
C GLN A 90 -2.60 10.47 -4.06
N ALA A 91 -3.14 9.87 -5.12
CA ALA A 91 -4.58 9.90 -5.35
C ALA A 91 -5.35 9.20 -4.23
N ALA A 92 -4.80 8.07 -3.74
CA ALA A 92 -5.44 7.31 -2.68
C ALA A 92 -5.41 8.05 -1.33
N LEU A 93 -4.47 8.96 -1.16
CA LEU A 93 -4.37 9.75 0.07
C LEU A 93 -5.33 10.94 0.08
N GLN A 94 -5.92 11.29 -1.06
CA GLN A 94 -6.85 12.40 -1.12
C GLN A 94 -8.15 12.03 -0.42
N PRO A 95 -8.79 12.99 0.24
CA PRO A 95 -10.09 12.72 0.85
C PRO A 95 -11.08 12.26 -0.20
N ALA A 96 -11.90 11.29 0.15
CA ALA A 96 -12.94 10.83 -0.74
C ALA A 96 -14.00 11.94 -0.89
N GLY A 97 -14.47 12.12 -2.02
CA GLY A 97 -15.57 12.99 -2.26
C GLY A 97 -15.21 14.38 -2.48
N ARG A 98 -15.20 14.65 -2.76
CA ARG A 98 -15.42 15.83 -2.93
C ARG A 98 -15.44 16.12 -3.66
#